data_af4d1883c993ff9017c6663df74a214b
#
_entry.id   af4d1883c993ff9017c6663df74a214b
#
_cell.length_a   1.000
_cell.length_b   1.000
_cell.length_c   1.000
_cell.angle_alpha   90.00
_cell.angle_beta   90.00
_cell.angle_gamma   90.00
#
_symmetry.space_group_name_H-M   'P 1'
#
loop_
_entity.id
_entity.type
_entity.pdbx_description
1 polymer ?
#
loop_
_entity_poly.entity_id
_entity_poly.type
_entity_poly.pdbx_seq_one_letter_code
_entity_poly.pdbx_strand_id
1 'polypeptide(L)'
;MIGREALRNRLVHNKENLYFAITAFIGIISYILLFFSVIGIAISLIIMIFSFLAHSLSMASIRRNGVRVSKNQFPHIYEKAEILAAEMGLAAIPSIYVMESSGILNAFASRFFGKNMVVIYSEIFDLSDEREDQLLFVLAHEFAHLKRRHVLVHTLLLPSMFVPLLSEAYLRACEYTCDRYAAFYVNNSEASKEALAMLAIGKKLAPQVNKEAYIEQIREESGFFAWMSEKLSTHPDLPKRINSLDNWFDPEQKPLVKEKKKSVMLGLAAASMIGILIIAAAAGIGTWAVKSGVLDTF
;
A
#
# COMPACT_ATOMS: atom_id res chain seq x y z
N MET A 1 14.70 -15.47 -19.15
CA MET A 1 13.36 -14.85 -18.88
C MET A 1 12.30 -15.93 -18.88
N ILE A 2 11.45 -15.93 -17.88
CA ILE A 2 10.30 -16.87 -17.79
C ILE A 2 9.14 -16.41 -18.66
N GLY A 3 8.35 -17.39 -19.17
CA GLY A 3 7.20 -17.07 -20.02
C GLY A 3 6.10 -16.27 -19.31
N ARG A 4 5.31 -15.52 -20.07
CA ARG A 4 4.26 -14.61 -19.55
C ARG A 4 3.21 -15.34 -18.67
N GLU A 5 2.88 -16.58 -18.98
CA GLU A 5 1.97 -17.40 -18.17
C GLU A 5 2.54 -17.73 -16.79
N ALA A 6 3.81 -18.08 -16.72
CA ALA A 6 4.49 -18.32 -15.44
C ALA A 6 4.58 -17.05 -14.59
N LEU A 7 4.78 -15.88 -15.20
CA LEU A 7 4.70 -14.58 -14.51
C LEU A 7 3.30 -14.33 -13.95
N ARG A 8 2.25 -14.62 -14.75
CA ARG A 8 0.85 -14.46 -14.34
C ARG A 8 0.52 -15.26 -13.08
N ASN A 9 1.03 -16.49 -12.97
CA ASN A 9 0.82 -17.36 -11.82
C ASN A 9 1.55 -16.88 -10.55
N ARG A 10 2.43 -15.90 -10.65
CA ARG A 10 3.24 -15.34 -9.58
C ARG A 10 2.95 -13.87 -9.27
N LEU A 11 1.82 -13.33 -9.75
CA LEU A 11 1.43 -11.93 -9.54
C LEU A 11 1.30 -11.59 -8.06
N VAL A 12 0.63 -12.45 -7.27
CA VAL A 12 0.45 -12.20 -5.84
C VAL A 12 1.73 -12.54 -5.09
N HIS A 13 2.21 -11.60 -4.28
CA HIS A 13 3.38 -11.82 -3.45
C HIS A 13 3.10 -12.86 -2.36
N ASN A 14 4.02 -13.80 -2.18
CA ASN A 14 3.81 -14.97 -1.31
C ASN A 14 3.45 -14.62 0.15
N LYS A 15 3.91 -13.48 0.64
CA LYS A 15 3.67 -13.02 2.02
C LYS A 15 2.34 -12.27 2.19
N GLU A 16 1.70 -11.82 1.11
CA GLU A 16 0.45 -11.05 1.20
C GLU A 16 -0.65 -11.85 1.88
N ASN A 17 -0.94 -13.06 1.38
CA ASN A 17 -1.99 -13.90 1.95
C ASN A 17 -1.67 -14.35 3.39
N LEU A 18 -0.39 -14.60 3.69
CA LEU A 18 0.04 -14.96 5.04
C LEU A 18 -0.19 -13.82 6.02
N TYR A 19 0.31 -12.63 5.70
CA TYR A 19 0.14 -11.47 6.56
C TYR A 19 -1.31 -11.03 6.66
N PHE A 20 -2.07 -11.14 5.57
CA PHE A 20 -3.53 -10.94 5.60
C PHE A 20 -4.20 -11.87 6.61
N ALA A 21 -3.90 -13.17 6.56
CA ALA A 21 -4.52 -14.15 7.46
C ALA A 21 -4.20 -13.85 8.94
N ILE A 22 -2.93 -13.53 9.25
CA ILE A 22 -2.51 -13.17 10.62
C ILE A 22 -3.19 -11.87 11.07
N THR A 23 -3.18 -10.85 10.22
CA THR A 23 -3.80 -9.54 10.53
C THR A 23 -5.31 -9.66 10.69
N ALA A 24 -5.97 -10.47 9.85
CA ALA A 24 -7.41 -10.73 9.96
C ALA A 24 -7.77 -11.49 11.25
N PHE A 25 -6.98 -12.49 11.63
CA PHE A 25 -7.16 -13.21 12.87
C PHE A 25 -7.08 -12.30 14.09
N ILE A 26 -6.04 -11.47 14.16
CA ILE A 26 -5.88 -10.46 15.22
C ILE A 26 -7.01 -9.42 15.18
N GLY A 27 -7.42 -9.00 13.98
CA GLY A 27 -8.54 -8.08 13.79
C GLY A 27 -9.85 -8.64 14.36
N ILE A 28 -10.16 -9.91 14.11
CA ILE A 28 -11.35 -10.59 14.68
C ILE A 28 -11.29 -10.58 16.21
N ILE A 29 -10.15 -10.94 16.80
CA ILE A 29 -9.98 -10.91 18.26
C ILE A 29 -10.17 -9.47 18.78
N SER A 30 -9.59 -8.47 18.10
CA SER A 30 -9.72 -7.07 18.49
C SER A 30 -11.18 -6.60 18.43
N TYR A 31 -11.93 -6.97 17.40
CA TYR A 31 -13.36 -6.67 17.31
C TYR A 31 -14.18 -7.31 18.43
N ILE A 32 -13.88 -8.59 18.77
CA ILE A 32 -14.55 -9.27 19.89
C ILE A 32 -14.27 -8.52 21.21
N LEU A 33 -13.02 -8.14 21.48
CA LEU A 33 -12.66 -7.42 22.69
C LEU A 33 -13.32 -6.04 22.76
N LEU A 34 -13.36 -5.30 21.63
CA LEU A 34 -14.03 -4.01 21.54
C LEU A 34 -15.55 -4.15 21.78
N PHE A 35 -16.16 -5.22 21.26
CA PHE A 35 -17.60 -5.47 21.43
C PHE A 35 -18.01 -5.67 22.91
N PHE A 36 -17.15 -6.27 23.73
CA PHE A 36 -17.39 -6.44 25.16
C PHE A 36 -16.97 -5.23 26.00
N SER A 37 -16.44 -4.17 25.39
CA SER A 37 -16.03 -2.94 26.07
C SER A 37 -16.96 -1.79 25.69
N VAL A 38 -17.75 -1.29 26.65
CA VAL A 38 -18.65 -0.13 26.43
C VAL A 38 -17.83 1.10 26.00
N ILE A 39 -16.70 1.35 26.66
CA ILE A 39 -15.79 2.45 26.33
C ILE A 39 -15.18 2.22 24.94
N GLY A 40 -14.76 0.98 24.64
CA GLY A 40 -14.21 0.60 23.34
C GLY A 40 -15.20 0.84 22.20
N ILE A 41 -16.47 0.50 22.38
CA ILE A 41 -17.52 0.78 21.39
C ILE A 41 -17.67 2.29 21.17
N ALA A 42 -17.77 3.09 22.25
CA ALA A 42 -17.95 4.53 22.15
C ALA A 42 -16.77 5.20 21.41
N ILE A 43 -15.54 4.89 21.79
CA ILE A 43 -14.32 5.39 21.13
C ILE A 43 -14.29 4.97 19.65
N SER A 44 -14.59 3.70 19.36
CA SER A 44 -14.59 3.20 17.99
C SER A 44 -15.59 3.90 17.10
N LEU A 45 -16.81 4.18 17.61
CA LEU A 45 -17.84 4.94 16.90
C LEU A 45 -17.39 6.37 16.61
N ILE A 46 -16.80 7.05 17.59
CA ILE A 46 -16.28 8.42 17.42
C ILE A 46 -15.19 8.44 16.34
N ILE A 47 -14.21 7.55 16.41
CA ILE A 47 -13.13 7.43 15.42
C ILE A 47 -13.71 7.12 14.03
N MET A 48 -14.68 6.22 13.95
CA MET A 48 -15.30 5.83 12.68
C MET A 48 -16.06 7.01 12.04
N ILE A 49 -16.86 7.75 12.82
CA ILE A 49 -17.60 8.92 12.33
C ILE A 49 -16.63 10.00 11.86
N PHE A 50 -15.61 10.32 12.67
CA PHE A 50 -14.62 11.34 12.32
C PHE A 50 -13.84 10.95 11.06
N SER A 51 -13.36 9.70 10.98
CA SER A 51 -12.64 9.18 9.81
C SER A 51 -13.51 9.19 8.55
N PHE A 52 -14.79 8.80 8.69
CA PHE A 52 -15.74 8.85 7.58
C PHE A 52 -15.96 10.28 7.07
N LEU A 53 -16.17 11.24 7.98
CA LEU A 53 -16.35 12.65 7.63
C LEU A 53 -15.08 13.23 6.96
N ALA A 54 -13.91 13.01 7.56
CA ALA A 54 -12.63 13.47 7.02
C ALA A 54 -12.37 12.89 5.63
N HIS A 55 -12.57 11.58 5.44
CA HIS A 55 -12.47 10.92 4.15
C HIS A 55 -13.47 11.49 3.14
N SER A 56 -14.74 11.68 3.54
CA SER A 56 -15.77 12.20 2.66
C SER A 56 -15.48 13.63 2.18
N LEU A 57 -15.02 14.50 3.09
CA LEU A 57 -14.62 15.87 2.75
C LEU A 57 -13.41 15.88 1.81
N SER A 58 -12.39 15.06 2.09
CA SER A 58 -11.22 14.91 1.23
C SER A 58 -11.61 14.46 -0.19
N MET A 59 -12.42 13.41 -0.31
CA MET A 59 -12.89 12.91 -1.59
C MET A 59 -13.78 13.91 -2.34
N ALA A 60 -14.61 14.66 -1.65
CA ALA A 60 -15.42 15.72 -2.24
C ALA A 60 -14.53 16.85 -2.77
N SER A 61 -13.51 17.25 -2.02
CA SER A 61 -12.53 18.25 -2.44
C SER A 61 -11.79 17.82 -3.71
N ILE A 62 -11.28 16.58 -3.75
CA ILE A 62 -10.59 16.03 -4.93
C ILE A 62 -11.51 16.04 -6.15
N ARG A 63 -12.77 15.61 -6.00
CA ARG A 63 -13.72 15.56 -7.11
C ARG A 63 -14.15 16.92 -7.64
N ARG A 64 -14.04 17.97 -6.83
CA ARG A 64 -14.39 19.35 -7.22
C ARG A 64 -13.21 20.12 -7.80
N ASN A 65 -12.01 19.87 -7.31
CA ASN A 65 -10.82 20.65 -7.66
C ASN A 65 -9.88 19.88 -8.61
N GLY A 66 -9.91 18.55 -8.59
CA GLY A 66 -9.13 17.71 -9.50
C GLY A 66 -9.72 17.67 -10.90
N VAL A 67 -8.84 17.58 -11.88
CA VAL A 67 -9.18 17.50 -13.29
C VAL A 67 -9.47 16.04 -13.66
N ARG A 68 -10.69 15.74 -14.09
CA ARG A 68 -11.09 14.36 -14.39
C ARG A 68 -10.60 13.91 -15.75
N VAL A 69 -9.92 12.76 -15.82
CA VAL A 69 -9.58 12.09 -17.08
C VAL A 69 -10.84 11.45 -17.67
N SER A 70 -11.15 11.78 -18.91
CA SER A 70 -12.36 11.34 -19.61
C SER A 70 -12.16 11.38 -21.12
N LYS A 71 -13.13 10.87 -21.90
CA LYS A 71 -13.10 10.93 -23.38
C LYS A 71 -13.01 12.37 -23.93
N ASN A 72 -13.52 13.35 -23.18
CA ASN A 72 -13.48 14.77 -23.57
C ASN A 72 -12.27 15.51 -22.99
N GLN A 73 -11.51 14.85 -22.10
CA GLN A 73 -10.37 15.46 -21.39
C GLN A 73 -9.30 14.42 -21.16
N PHE A 74 -8.17 14.58 -21.84
CA PHE A 74 -7.10 13.60 -21.91
C PHE A 74 -7.55 12.26 -22.55
N PRO A 75 -8.16 12.27 -23.77
CA PRO A 75 -8.76 11.08 -24.38
C PRO A 75 -7.78 9.93 -24.53
N HIS A 76 -6.53 10.21 -24.93
CA HIS A 76 -5.50 9.20 -25.10
C HIS A 76 -5.23 8.41 -23.80
N ILE A 77 -5.05 9.10 -22.67
CA ILE A 77 -4.82 8.46 -21.36
C ILE A 77 -6.09 7.73 -20.90
N TYR A 78 -7.28 8.29 -21.18
CA TYR A 78 -8.53 7.62 -20.86
C TYR A 78 -8.66 6.27 -21.58
N GLU A 79 -8.37 6.21 -22.88
CA GLU A 79 -8.43 4.99 -23.69
C GLU A 79 -7.44 3.93 -23.19
N LYS A 80 -6.20 4.33 -22.87
CA LYS A 80 -5.18 3.45 -22.28
C LYS A 80 -5.64 2.90 -20.92
N ALA A 81 -6.18 3.74 -20.06
CA ALA A 81 -6.70 3.33 -18.77
C ALA A 81 -7.93 2.40 -18.91
N GLU A 82 -8.79 2.61 -19.93
CA GLU A 82 -9.95 1.75 -20.23
C GLU A 82 -9.48 0.34 -20.65
N ILE A 83 -8.51 0.26 -21.56
CA ILE A 83 -7.89 -1.00 -22.00
C ILE A 83 -7.25 -1.72 -20.80
N LEU A 84 -6.42 -1.01 -20.03
CA LEU A 84 -5.74 -1.55 -18.85
C LEU A 84 -6.73 -2.08 -17.81
N ALA A 85 -7.81 -1.35 -17.53
CA ALA A 85 -8.85 -1.78 -16.58
C ALA A 85 -9.55 -3.06 -17.07
N ALA A 86 -9.83 -3.16 -18.36
CA ALA A 86 -10.44 -4.34 -18.99
C ALA A 86 -9.48 -5.55 -18.91
N GLU A 87 -8.23 -5.39 -19.29
CA GLU A 87 -7.20 -6.45 -19.23
C GLU A 87 -6.98 -6.94 -17.79
N MET A 88 -6.96 -6.01 -16.84
CA MET A 88 -6.87 -6.34 -15.42
C MET A 88 -8.17 -6.96 -14.87
N GLY A 89 -9.27 -6.97 -15.63
CA GLY A 89 -10.56 -7.53 -15.22
C GLY A 89 -11.22 -6.73 -14.10
N LEU A 90 -11.12 -5.40 -14.14
CA LEU A 90 -11.92 -4.53 -13.29
C LEU A 90 -13.35 -4.45 -13.83
N ALA A 91 -14.34 -4.43 -12.94
CA ALA A 91 -15.77 -4.39 -13.33
C ALA A 91 -16.15 -3.09 -14.07
N ALA A 92 -15.44 -2.01 -13.83
CA ALA A 92 -15.56 -0.72 -14.49
C ALA A 92 -14.25 0.04 -14.38
N ILE A 93 -14.02 0.96 -15.34
CA ILE A 93 -12.89 1.89 -15.22
C ILE A 93 -13.04 2.77 -13.97
N PRO A 94 -12.02 2.88 -13.12
CA PRO A 94 -12.04 3.79 -11.99
C PRO A 94 -12.14 5.25 -12.46
N SER A 95 -12.76 6.12 -11.67
CA SER A 95 -12.70 7.57 -11.94
C SER A 95 -11.29 8.08 -11.66
N ILE A 96 -10.59 8.57 -12.67
CA ILE A 96 -9.22 9.08 -12.54
C ILE A 96 -9.26 10.60 -12.44
N TYR A 97 -8.58 11.16 -11.45
CA TYR A 97 -8.44 12.60 -11.24
C TYR A 97 -6.96 12.99 -11.19
N VAL A 98 -6.62 14.06 -11.89
CA VAL A 98 -5.30 14.69 -11.83
C VAL A 98 -5.38 15.88 -10.89
N MET A 99 -4.42 15.98 -9.96
CA MET A 99 -4.32 17.09 -9.01
C MET A 99 -2.95 17.72 -9.05
N GLU A 100 -2.89 19.02 -8.82
CA GLU A 100 -1.63 19.73 -8.61
C GLU A 100 -0.92 19.23 -7.35
N SER A 101 0.38 19.05 -7.45
CA SER A 101 1.18 18.37 -6.43
C SER A 101 2.27 19.23 -5.79
N SER A 102 2.52 20.41 -6.29
CA SER A 102 3.66 21.27 -5.84
C SER A 102 4.99 20.49 -5.84
N GLY A 103 5.21 19.66 -6.84
CA GLY A 103 6.45 18.90 -7.02
C GLY A 103 6.47 17.51 -6.34
N ILE A 104 5.39 17.08 -5.70
CA ILE A 104 5.31 15.75 -5.08
C ILE A 104 4.92 14.70 -6.13
N LEU A 105 5.74 13.67 -6.30
CA LEU A 105 5.42 12.50 -7.11
C LEU A 105 4.60 11.53 -6.27
N ASN A 106 3.30 11.43 -6.52
CA ASN A 106 2.43 10.49 -5.85
C ASN A 106 1.19 10.15 -6.68
N ALA A 107 0.63 8.97 -6.42
CA ALA A 107 -0.68 8.55 -6.85
C ALA A 107 -1.30 7.70 -5.74
N PHE A 108 -2.61 7.59 -5.71
CA PHE A 108 -3.28 6.68 -4.77
C PHE A 108 -4.65 6.23 -5.27
N ALA A 109 -4.98 4.99 -4.94
CA ALA A 109 -6.30 4.42 -5.13
C ALA A 109 -7.19 4.69 -3.90
N SER A 110 -8.45 4.97 -4.14
CA SER A 110 -9.45 5.18 -3.09
C SER A 110 -10.80 4.61 -3.50
N ARG A 111 -11.70 4.50 -2.53
CA ARG A 111 -13.08 4.10 -2.77
C ARG A 111 -14.03 5.02 -2.00
N PHE A 112 -14.98 5.60 -2.72
CA PHE A 112 -15.94 6.55 -2.17
C PHE A 112 -17.35 6.18 -2.59
N PHE A 113 -18.25 5.94 -1.62
CA PHE A 113 -19.62 5.46 -1.84
C PHE A 113 -19.70 4.31 -2.87
N GLY A 114 -18.84 3.31 -2.71
CA GLY A 114 -18.81 2.12 -3.57
C GLY A 114 -18.15 2.30 -4.92
N LYS A 115 -17.77 3.53 -5.32
CA LYS A 115 -17.10 3.83 -6.59
C LYS A 115 -15.57 3.87 -6.39
N ASN A 116 -14.87 3.17 -7.27
CA ASN A 116 -13.41 3.20 -7.31
C ASN A 116 -12.91 4.50 -7.92
N MET A 117 -11.86 5.05 -7.35
CA MET A 117 -11.22 6.29 -7.77
C MET A 117 -9.70 6.15 -7.67
N VAL A 118 -9.00 6.76 -8.62
CA VAL A 118 -7.54 6.92 -8.60
C VAL A 118 -7.23 8.40 -8.72
N VAL A 119 -6.33 8.87 -7.89
CA VAL A 119 -5.80 10.23 -7.95
C VAL A 119 -4.35 10.14 -8.38
N ILE A 120 -3.98 10.94 -9.37
CA ILE A 120 -2.62 11.05 -9.88
C ILE A 120 -2.20 12.50 -9.72
N TYR A 121 -1.01 12.72 -9.19
CA TYR A 121 -0.47 14.06 -9.11
C TYR A 121 0.13 14.50 -10.44
N SER A 122 0.04 15.79 -10.74
CA SER A 122 0.44 16.38 -12.02
C SER A 122 1.84 15.98 -12.46
N GLU A 123 2.80 15.90 -11.53
CA GLU A 123 4.18 15.50 -11.83
C GLU A 123 4.31 14.08 -12.41
N ILE A 124 3.42 13.16 -12.03
CA ILE A 124 3.33 11.81 -12.64
C ILE A 124 2.58 11.88 -13.95
N PHE A 125 1.49 12.65 -14.01
CA PHE A 125 0.67 12.77 -15.20
C PHE A 125 1.43 13.38 -16.39
N ASP A 126 2.39 14.27 -16.13
CA ASP A 126 3.29 14.85 -17.14
C ASP A 126 4.18 13.83 -17.87
N LEU A 127 4.19 12.56 -17.41
CA LEU A 127 4.87 11.47 -18.12
C LEU A 127 4.12 10.99 -19.37
N SER A 128 2.87 11.41 -19.53
CA SER A 128 1.98 10.95 -20.62
C SER A 128 2.55 11.15 -22.02
N ASP A 129 3.36 12.17 -22.22
CA ASP A 129 3.87 12.55 -23.54
C ASP A 129 5.20 11.86 -23.88
N GLU A 130 6.10 11.70 -22.91
CA GLU A 130 7.46 11.21 -23.16
C GLU A 130 7.73 9.81 -22.58
N ARG A 131 6.96 9.40 -21.58
CA ARG A 131 7.21 8.21 -20.76
C ARG A 131 5.90 7.50 -20.40
N GLU A 132 5.13 7.17 -21.41
CA GLU A 132 3.81 6.57 -21.24
C GLU A 132 3.86 5.27 -20.45
N ASP A 133 4.85 4.40 -20.66
CA ASP A 133 4.98 3.13 -19.94
C ASP A 133 5.14 3.34 -18.42
N GLN A 134 5.84 4.39 -18.00
CA GLN A 134 5.99 4.71 -16.59
C GLN A 134 4.67 5.21 -15.98
N LEU A 135 3.91 6.03 -16.72
CA LEU A 135 2.57 6.44 -16.30
C LEU A 135 1.63 5.22 -16.22
N LEU A 136 1.66 4.34 -17.20
CA LEU A 136 0.86 3.12 -17.21
C LEU A 136 1.25 2.17 -16.07
N PHE A 137 2.53 2.12 -15.69
CA PHE A 137 2.98 1.38 -14.51
C PHE A 137 2.31 1.90 -13.24
N VAL A 138 2.31 3.23 -13.04
CA VAL A 138 1.64 3.83 -11.87
C VAL A 138 0.14 3.56 -11.89
N LEU A 139 -0.53 3.74 -13.04
CA LEU A 139 -1.96 3.42 -13.19
C LEU A 139 -2.26 1.96 -12.88
N ALA A 140 -1.48 1.03 -13.43
CA ALA A 140 -1.65 -0.41 -13.20
C ALA A 140 -1.41 -0.80 -11.75
N HIS A 141 -0.45 -0.13 -11.08
CA HIS A 141 -0.20 -0.29 -9.64
C HIS A 141 -1.45 0.10 -8.82
N GLU A 142 -2.00 1.27 -9.07
CA GLU A 142 -3.21 1.75 -8.39
C GLU A 142 -4.45 0.88 -8.70
N PHE A 143 -4.57 0.43 -9.95
CA PHE A 143 -5.63 -0.50 -10.34
C PHE A 143 -5.49 -1.87 -9.67
N ALA A 144 -4.26 -2.32 -9.38
CA ALA A 144 -4.03 -3.54 -8.63
C ALA A 144 -4.52 -3.41 -7.18
N HIS A 145 -4.34 -2.27 -6.52
CA HIS A 145 -4.94 -2.02 -5.20
C HIS A 145 -6.47 -2.16 -5.23
N LEU A 146 -7.12 -1.64 -6.27
CA LEU A 146 -8.57 -1.77 -6.44
C LEU A 146 -9.00 -3.21 -6.76
N LYS A 147 -8.30 -3.88 -7.67
CA LYS A 147 -8.55 -5.28 -8.05
C LYS A 147 -8.40 -6.23 -6.86
N ARG A 148 -7.37 -6.07 -6.07
CA ARG A 148 -7.09 -6.85 -4.86
C ARG A 148 -7.95 -6.42 -3.66
N ARG A 149 -8.75 -5.34 -3.83
CA ARG A 149 -9.58 -4.76 -2.77
C ARG A 149 -8.78 -4.29 -1.54
N HIS A 150 -7.52 -3.92 -1.70
CA HIS A 150 -6.67 -3.52 -0.58
C HIS A 150 -7.28 -2.36 0.21
N VAL A 151 -7.89 -1.38 -0.46
CA VAL A 151 -8.58 -0.24 0.18
C VAL A 151 -9.70 -0.71 1.12
N LEU A 152 -10.54 -1.68 0.67
CA LEU A 152 -11.62 -2.21 1.48
C LEU A 152 -11.08 -3.07 2.64
N VAL A 153 -10.14 -3.97 2.33
CA VAL A 153 -9.52 -4.85 3.33
C VAL A 153 -8.83 -4.04 4.42
N HIS A 154 -8.09 -3.00 4.05
CA HIS A 154 -7.46 -2.10 5.02
C HIS A 154 -8.49 -1.48 5.98
N THR A 155 -9.63 -1.03 5.46
CA THR A 155 -10.72 -0.49 6.31
C THR A 155 -11.30 -1.55 7.26
N LEU A 156 -11.47 -2.78 6.79
CA LEU A 156 -11.98 -3.88 7.63
C LEU A 156 -10.97 -4.34 8.69
N LEU A 157 -9.68 -4.18 8.43
CA LEU A 157 -8.61 -4.57 9.34
C LEU A 157 -8.18 -3.45 10.31
N LEU A 158 -8.88 -2.30 10.32
CA LEU A 158 -8.53 -1.14 11.15
C LEU A 158 -8.18 -1.47 12.61
N PRO A 159 -8.91 -2.32 13.36
CA PRO A 159 -8.54 -2.63 14.74
C PRO A 159 -7.19 -3.36 14.88
N SER A 160 -6.80 -4.15 13.90
CA SER A 160 -5.48 -4.80 13.89
C SER A 160 -4.35 -3.87 13.43
N MET A 161 -4.69 -2.73 12.80
CA MET A 161 -3.70 -1.75 12.36
C MET A 161 -3.02 -1.03 13.52
N PHE A 162 -3.55 -1.14 14.74
CA PHE A 162 -2.88 -0.66 15.95
C PHE A 162 -1.80 -1.62 16.48
N VAL A 163 -1.64 -2.82 15.87
CA VAL A 163 -0.55 -3.74 16.20
C VAL A 163 0.68 -3.37 15.35
N PRO A 164 1.69 -2.72 15.96
CA PRO A 164 2.86 -2.25 15.21
C PRO A 164 3.58 -3.40 14.50
N LEU A 165 4.22 -3.08 13.38
CA LEU A 165 5.01 -3.99 12.53
C LEU A 165 4.20 -5.01 11.73
N LEU A 166 3.01 -5.43 12.21
CA LEU A 166 2.19 -6.44 11.53
C LEU A 166 1.40 -5.82 10.36
N SER A 167 0.68 -4.74 10.64
CA SER A 167 -0.06 -3.99 9.62
C SER A 167 0.86 -3.49 8.52
N GLU A 168 1.99 -2.91 8.89
CA GLU A 168 2.98 -2.43 7.93
C GLU A 168 3.57 -3.59 7.11
N ALA A 169 3.77 -4.76 7.71
CA ALA A 169 4.23 -5.94 6.98
C ALA A 169 3.20 -6.41 5.93
N TYR A 170 1.91 -6.37 6.25
CA TYR A 170 0.84 -6.66 5.31
C TYR A 170 0.81 -5.62 4.18
N LEU A 171 0.83 -4.33 4.51
CA LEU A 171 0.81 -3.25 3.52
C LEU A 171 2.01 -3.33 2.56
N ARG A 172 3.22 -3.54 3.10
CA ARG A 172 4.42 -3.76 2.24
C ARG A 172 4.29 -4.98 1.32
N ALA A 173 3.61 -6.03 1.76
CA ALA A 173 3.37 -7.20 0.89
C ALA A 173 2.38 -6.88 -0.23
N CYS A 174 1.37 -6.04 0.02
CA CYS A 174 0.46 -5.51 -0.99
C CYS A 174 1.20 -4.69 -2.05
N GLU A 175 2.16 -3.85 -1.65
CA GLU A 175 2.97 -3.06 -2.57
C GLU A 175 3.74 -3.95 -3.57
N TYR A 176 4.41 -5.00 -3.08
CA TYR A 176 5.08 -5.95 -3.97
C TYR A 176 4.12 -6.67 -4.93
N THR A 177 2.90 -6.94 -4.51
CA THR A 177 1.87 -7.49 -5.40
C THR A 177 1.47 -6.48 -6.46
N CYS A 178 1.22 -5.23 -6.08
CA CYS A 178 0.82 -4.17 -7.01
C CYS A 178 1.93 -3.87 -8.03
N ASP A 179 3.19 -3.87 -7.60
CA ASP A 179 4.34 -3.75 -8.51
C ASP A 179 4.39 -4.85 -9.56
N ARG A 180 4.15 -6.10 -9.16
CA ARG A 180 4.12 -7.24 -10.10
C ARG A 180 2.96 -7.15 -11.07
N TYR A 181 1.77 -6.75 -10.61
CA TYR A 181 0.64 -6.48 -11.50
C TYR A 181 1.00 -5.39 -12.51
N ALA A 182 1.53 -4.27 -12.04
CA ALA A 182 1.93 -3.16 -12.90
C ALA A 182 2.95 -3.60 -13.95
N ALA A 183 4.03 -4.24 -13.53
CA ALA A 183 5.08 -4.73 -14.41
C ALA A 183 4.59 -5.78 -15.42
N PHE A 184 3.64 -6.63 -15.03
CA PHE A 184 3.02 -7.64 -15.91
C PHE A 184 2.22 -7.01 -17.04
N TYR A 185 1.39 -6.01 -16.72
CA TYR A 185 0.50 -5.39 -17.71
C TYR A 185 1.24 -4.40 -18.61
N VAL A 186 2.20 -3.64 -18.07
CA VAL A 186 3.07 -2.78 -18.87
C VAL A 186 4.02 -3.59 -19.76
N ASN A 187 4.44 -4.76 -19.30
CA ASN A 187 5.34 -5.68 -20.02
C ASN A 187 6.68 -5.03 -20.47
N ASN A 188 7.14 -4.05 -19.70
CA ASN A 188 8.42 -3.36 -19.91
C ASN A 188 9.16 -3.28 -18.56
N SER A 189 10.16 -4.17 -18.38
CA SER A 189 10.92 -4.28 -17.13
C SER A 189 11.68 -3.00 -16.79
N GLU A 190 12.30 -2.38 -17.78
CA GLU A 190 13.10 -1.16 -17.56
C GLU A 190 12.21 0.03 -17.21
N ALA A 191 11.09 0.23 -17.92
CA ALA A 191 10.13 1.26 -17.59
C ALA A 191 9.54 1.07 -16.19
N SER A 192 9.27 -0.18 -15.79
CA SER A 192 8.76 -0.52 -14.46
C SER A 192 9.74 -0.14 -13.34
N LYS A 193 11.02 -0.46 -13.53
CA LYS A 193 12.08 -0.11 -12.57
C LYS A 193 12.35 1.40 -12.54
N GLU A 194 12.31 2.04 -13.70
CA GLU A 194 12.47 3.47 -13.81
C GLU A 194 11.32 4.21 -13.11
N ALA A 195 10.07 3.76 -13.27
CA ALA A 195 8.92 4.32 -12.56
C ALA A 195 9.12 4.30 -11.04
N LEU A 196 9.68 3.22 -10.48
CA LEU A 196 10.03 3.15 -9.06
C LEU A 196 11.19 4.10 -8.71
N ALA A 197 12.22 4.21 -9.56
CA ALA A 197 13.33 5.13 -9.34
C ALA A 197 12.86 6.60 -9.36
N MET A 198 11.86 6.92 -10.17
CA MET A 198 11.27 8.27 -10.23
C MET A 198 10.64 8.69 -8.90
N LEU A 199 10.06 7.75 -8.15
CA LEU A 199 9.53 8.05 -6.82
C LEU A 199 10.62 8.44 -5.81
N ALA A 200 11.87 8.00 -6.03
CA ALA A 200 12.99 8.33 -5.16
C ALA A 200 13.63 9.68 -5.48
N ILE A 201 13.78 10.02 -6.76
CA ILE A 201 14.66 11.12 -7.19
C ILE A 201 14.02 12.07 -8.22
N GLY A 202 12.77 11.81 -8.59
CA GLY A 202 12.06 12.63 -9.58
C GLY A 202 12.31 12.22 -11.03
N LYS A 203 11.41 12.66 -11.91
CA LYS A 203 11.38 12.26 -13.34
C LYS A 203 12.64 12.66 -14.14
N LYS A 204 13.29 13.77 -13.78
CA LYS A 204 14.46 14.26 -14.53
C LYS A 204 15.74 13.47 -14.28
N LEU A 205 15.92 12.97 -13.07
CA LEU A 205 17.14 12.29 -12.66
C LEU A 205 17.04 10.77 -12.69
N ALA A 206 15.84 10.20 -12.64
CA ALA A 206 15.64 8.75 -12.61
C ALA A 206 16.36 7.98 -13.74
N PRO A 207 16.41 8.46 -15.01
CA PRO A 207 17.14 7.76 -16.07
C PRO A 207 18.64 7.69 -15.85
N GLN A 208 19.20 8.55 -15.00
CA GLN A 208 20.63 8.59 -14.69
C GLN A 208 21.00 7.70 -13.50
N VAL A 209 19.99 7.11 -12.81
CA VAL A 209 20.21 6.25 -11.65
C VAL A 209 20.79 4.92 -12.10
N ASN A 210 21.97 4.58 -11.58
CA ASN A 210 22.48 3.20 -11.64
C ASN A 210 21.67 2.36 -10.64
N LYS A 211 20.77 1.54 -11.17
CA LYS A 211 19.80 0.77 -10.36
C LYS A 211 20.49 -0.28 -9.50
N GLU A 212 21.57 -0.89 -9.99
CA GLU A 212 22.35 -1.87 -9.25
C GLU A 212 23.04 -1.21 -8.03
N ALA A 213 23.70 -0.07 -8.23
CA ALA A 213 24.31 0.69 -7.15
C ALA A 213 23.25 1.16 -6.13
N TYR A 214 22.07 1.58 -6.60
CA TYR A 214 20.98 1.97 -5.73
C TYR A 214 20.45 0.79 -4.89
N ILE A 215 20.38 -0.41 -5.45
CA ILE A 215 20.02 -1.62 -4.70
C ILE A 215 21.11 -1.99 -3.69
N GLU A 216 22.40 -1.85 -4.05
CA GLU A 216 23.51 -2.16 -3.14
C GLU A 216 23.61 -1.21 -1.96
N GLN A 217 23.18 0.05 -2.09
CA GLN A 217 23.14 1.03 -1.02
C GLN A 217 22.42 0.50 0.24
N ILE A 218 21.41 -0.35 0.11
CA ILE A 218 20.72 -0.97 1.26
C ILE A 218 21.65 -1.82 2.12
N ARG A 219 22.73 -2.39 1.53
CA ARG A 219 23.69 -3.22 2.27
C ARG A 219 24.62 -2.35 3.10
N GLU A 220 24.95 -1.18 2.59
CA GLU A 220 25.81 -0.20 3.25
C GLU A 220 25.04 0.52 4.35
N GLU A 221 23.84 0.97 4.02
CA GLU A 221 22.92 1.64 4.95
C GLU A 221 22.16 0.59 5.80
N SER A 222 22.89 -0.05 6.70
CA SER A 222 22.36 -1.09 7.59
C SER A 222 22.50 -0.69 9.05
N GLY A 223 21.59 -1.15 9.89
CA GLY A 223 21.63 -0.88 11.33
C GLY A 223 20.24 -0.95 11.97
N PHE A 224 20.19 -0.77 13.27
CA PHE A 224 18.93 -0.85 14.03
C PHE A 224 17.90 0.18 13.55
N PHE A 225 18.29 1.43 13.37
CA PHE A 225 17.37 2.49 12.95
C PHE A 225 16.91 2.34 11.51
N ALA A 226 17.78 1.92 10.59
CA ALA A 226 17.40 1.59 9.22
C ALA A 226 16.40 0.43 9.18
N TRP A 227 16.66 -0.63 9.96
CA TRP A 227 15.73 -1.74 10.11
C TRP A 227 14.38 -1.29 10.69
N MET A 228 14.39 -0.49 11.75
CA MET A 228 13.17 0.00 12.40
C MET A 228 12.36 0.91 11.48
N SER A 229 13.02 1.84 10.76
CA SER A 229 12.40 2.71 9.78
C SER A 229 11.66 1.90 8.71
N GLU A 230 12.33 0.88 8.15
CA GLU A 230 11.69 -0.02 7.18
C GLU A 230 10.48 -0.75 7.77
N LYS A 231 10.60 -1.25 9.00
CA LYS A 231 9.52 -2.05 9.61
C LYS A 231 8.29 -1.21 9.98
N LEU A 232 8.49 0.05 10.31
CA LEU A 232 7.42 1.01 10.60
C LEU A 232 6.86 1.68 9.34
N SER A 233 7.50 1.49 8.17
CA SER A 233 7.00 2.02 6.90
C SER A 233 5.88 1.15 6.33
N THR A 234 4.86 1.78 5.77
CA THR A 234 3.77 1.12 5.03
C THR A 234 4.20 0.69 3.62
N HIS A 235 5.27 1.30 3.09
CA HIS A 235 5.86 0.97 1.80
C HIS A 235 7.25 0.37 1.99
N PRO A 236 7.63 -0.64 1.19
CA PRO A 236 9.01 -1.13 1.19
C PRO A 236 9.96 -0.07 0.64
N ASP A 237 11.23 -0.12 1.07
CA ASP A 237 12.27 0.71 0.47
C ASP A 237 12.29 0.54 -1.06
N LEU A 238 12.37 1.64 -1.80
CA LEU A 238 12.31 1.62 -3.26
C LEU A 238 13.35 0.71 -3.92
N PRO A 239 14.63 0.67 -3.48
CA PRO A 239 15.59 -0.27 -4.01
C PRO A 239 15.19 -1.74 -3.81
N LYS A 240 14.47 -2.06 -2.73
CA LYS A 240 13.94 -3.43 -2.52
C LYS A 240 12.79 -3.76 -3.45
N ARG A 241 11.96 -2.77 -3.80
CA ARG A 241 10.89 -2.93 -4.80
C ARG A 241 11.50 -3.21 -6.17
N ILE A 242 12.53 -2.44 -6.59
CA ILE A 242 13.27 -2.66 -7.84
C ILE A 242 13.91 -4.07 -7.87
N ASN A 243 14.66 -4.44 -6.83
CA ASN A 243 15.27 -5.78 -6.71
C ASN A 243 14.21 -6.91 -6.72
N SER A 244 13.02 -6.66 -6.15
CA SER A 244 11.93 -7.63 -6.18
C SER A 244 11.35 -7.83 -7.58
N LEU A 245 11.30 -6.79 -8.41
CA LEU A 245 10.90 -6.89 -9.81
C LEU A 245 11.95 -7.65 -10.65
N ASP A 246 13.24 -7.36 -10.47
CA ASP A 246 14.31 -8.11 -11.15
C ASP A 246 14.19 -9.62 -10.87
N ASN A 247 14.05 -9.99 -9.60
CA ASN A 247 13.88 -11.40 -9.21
C ASN A 247 12.56 -12.02 -9.67
N TRP A 248 11.53 -11.21 -9.90
CA TRP A 248 10.27 -11.69 -10.40
C TRP A 248 10.30 -11.94 -11.89
N PHE A 249 10.96 -11.08 -12.67
CA PHE A 249 11.19 -11.25 -14.11
C PHE A 249 12.20 -12.37 -14.41
N ASP A 250 13.24 -12.48 -13.61
CA ASP A 250 14.31 -13.48 -13.77
C ASP A 250 14.65 -14.15 -12.41
N PRO A 251 13.93 -15.21 -12.03
CA PRO A 251 14.17 -15.92 -10.77
C PRO A 251 15.48 -16.68 -10.70
N GLU A 252 16.16 -16.91 -11.83
CA GLU A 252 17.45 -17.59 -11.86
C GLU A 252 18.59 -16.62 -11.50
N GLN A 253 18.36 -15.32 -11.65
CA GLN A 253 19.28 -14.29 -11.20
C GLN A 253 19.38 -14.31 -9.67
N LYS A 254 20.60 -14.31 -9.15
CA LYS A 254 20.80 -14.22 -7.71
C LYS A 254 20.35 -12.84 -7.20
N PRO A 255 19.44 -12.79 -6.23
CA PRO A 255 18.99 -11.50 -5.69
C PRO A 255 20.18 -10.75 -5.10
N LEU A 256 20.34 -9.49 -5.48
CA LEU A 256 21.39 -8.61 -4.96
C LEU A 256 21.22 -8.42 -3.44
N VAL A 257 19.97 -8.36 -2.96
CA VAL A 257 19.66 -8.27 -1.54
C VAL A 257 18.80 -9.45 -1.11
N LYS A 258 19.30 -10.29 -0.20
CA LYS A 258 18.53 -11.38 0.40
C LYS A 258 17.83 -10.90 1.67
N GLU A 259 16.51 -11.11 1.77
CA GLU A 259 15.80 -10.92 3.03
C GLU A 259 16.31 -11.88 4.12
N LYS A 260 16.71 -11.35 5.26
CA LYS A 260 17.10 -12.17 6.42
C LYS A 260 15.82 -12.75 7.07
N LYS A 261 15.51 -14.03 6.81
CA LYS A 261 14.31 -14.72 7.34
C LYS A 261 14.17 -14.63 8.87
N LYS A 262 15.28 -14.63 9.62
CA LYS A 262 15.28 -14.53 11.10
C LYS A 262 14.75 -13.20 11.63
N SER A 263 14.95 -12.09 10.92
CA SER A 263 14.49 -10.77 11.35
C SER A 263 12.97 -10.63 11.28
N VAL A 264 12.31 -11.29 10.32
CA VAL A 264 10.85 -11.26 10.15
C VAL A 264 10.15 -11.98 11.30
N MET A 265 10.63 -13.18 11.69
CA MET A 265 10.05 -13.93 12.80
C MET A 265 10.24 -13.20 14.15
N LEU A 266 11.40 -12.59 14.38
CA LEU A 266 11.66 -11.83 15.59
C LEU A 266 10.78 -10.57 15.67
N GLY A 267 10.59 -9.87 14.54
CA GLY A 267 9.69 -8.72 14.43
C GLY A 267 8.23 -9.09 14.71
N LEU A 268 7.75 -10.19 14.14
CA LEU A 268 6.38 -10.68 14.38
C LEU A 268 6.18 -11.11 15.85
N ALA A 269 7.15 -11.78 16.46
CA ALA A 269 7.09 -12.15 17.88
C ALA A 269 7.09 -10.92 18.80
N ALA A 270 7.93 -9.92 18.51
CA ALA A 270 7.96 -8.66 19.26
C ALA A 270 6.65 -7.88 19.12
N ALA A 271 6.10 -7.78 17.89
CA ALA A 271 4.82 -7.11 17.62
C ALA A 271 3.66 -7.80 18.36
N SER A 272 3.64 -9.14 18.37
CA SER A 272 2.62 -9.91 19.09
C SER A 272 2.71 -9.67 20.59
N MET A 273 3.92 -9.62 21.16
CA MET A 273 4.12 -9.31 22.59
C MET A 273 3.66 -7.89 22.94
N ILE A 274 4.02 -6.89 22.13
CA ILE A 274 3.58 -5.50 22.33
C ILE A 274 2.06 -5.39 22.23
N GLY A 275 1.44 -6.02 21.26
CA GLY A 275 -0.01 -6.05 21.11
C GLY A 275 -0.71 -6.68 22.33
N ILE A 276 -0.21 -7.80 22.84
CA ILE A 276 -0.72 -8.45 24.04
C ILE A 276 -0.57 -7.55 25.27
N LEU A 277 0.57 -6.87 25.41
CA LEU A 277 0.81 -5.94 26.54
C LEU A 277 -0.13 -4.73 26.49
N ILE A 278 -0.40 -4.17 25.31
CA ILE A 278 -1.36 -3.06 25.14
C ILE A 278 -2.77 -3.52 25.51
N ILE A 279 -3.19 -4.70 25.05
CA ILE A 279 -4.49 -5.27 25.35
C ILE A 279 -4.62 -5.57 26.84
N ALA A 280 -3.59 -6.13 27.47
CA ALA A 280 -3.57 -6.43 28.89
C ALA A 280 -3.60 -5.13 29.74
N ALA A 281 -2.87 -4.10 29.33
CA ALA A 281 -2.90 -2.79 29.98
C ALA A 281 -4.28 -2.14 29.87
N ALA A 282 -4.92 -2.17 28.70
CA ALA A 282 -6.27 -1.65 28.49
C ALA A 282 -7.31 -2.41 29.34
N ALA A 283 -7.20 -3.74 29.41
CA ALA A 283 -8.06 -4.57 30.26
C ALA A 283 -7.80 -4.31 31.76
N GLY A 284 -6.54 -4.11 32.14
CA GLY A 284 -6.16 -3.75 33.53
C GLY A 284 -6.72 -2.40 33.94
N ILE A 285 -6.66 -1.39 33.10
CA ILE A 285 -7.24 -0.06 33.33
C ILE A 285 -8.77 -0.18 33.45
N GLY A 286 -9.41 -0.95 32.56
CA GLY A 286 -10.86 -1.17 32.61
C GLY A 286 -11.31 -1.86 33.92
N THR A 287 -10.61 -2.91 34.34
CA THR A 287 -10.90 -3.61 35.61
C THR A 287 -10.61 -2.76 36.86
N TRP A 288 -9.57 -1.92 36.81
CA TRP A 288 -9.26 -0.97 37.87
C TRP A 288 -10.34 0.12 37.97
N ALA A 289 -10.77 0.70 36.85
CA ALA A 289 -11.83 1.72 36.81
C ALA A 289 -13.16 1.20 37.36
N VAL A 290 -13.53 -0.06 37.06
CA VAL A 290 -14.70 -0.72 37.63
C VAL A 290 -14.54 -0.96 39.14
N LYS A 291 -13.38 -1.47 39.59
CA LYS A 291 -13.12 -1.75 41.02
C LYS A 291 -12.96 -0.50 41.88
N SER A 292 -12.47 0.58 41.29
CA SER A 292 -12.27 1.85 42.01
C SER A 292 -13.51 2.73 42.14
N GLY A 293 -14.65 2.29 41.59
CA GLY A 293 -15.91 3.05 41.60
C GLY A 293 -15.88 4.34 40.77
N VAL A 294 -14.83 4.55 39.97
CA VAL A 294 -14.75 5.75 39.11
C VAL A 294 -15.88 5.81 38.09
N LEU A 295 -16.45 4.65 37.72
CA LEU A 295 -17.61 4.58 36.82
C LEU A 295 -18.95 4.76 37.53
N ASP A 296 -18.99 4.71 38.86
CA ASP A 296 -20.21 4.93 39.64
C ASP A 296 -20.41 6.42 39.96
N THR A 297 -19.49 7.28 39.56
CA THR A 297 -19.52 8.74 39.81
C THR A 297 -19.96 9.55 38.58
N PHE A 298 -20.36 8.90 37.50
CA PHE A 298 -21.01 9.50 36.33
C PHE A 298 -22.36 8.86 36.08
#